data_98968ef4ab3a6c0a2287a617efbfde62
#
_entry.id   98968ef4ab3a6c0a2287a617efbfde62
#
_cell.length_a   1.000
_cell.length_b   1.000
_cell.length_c   1.000
_cell.angle_alpha   90.00
_cell.angle_beta   90.00
_cell.angle_gamma   90.00
#
_symmetry.space_group_name_H-M   'P 1'
#
loop_
_entity.id
_entity.type
_entity.pdbx_description
1 polymer ?
#
loop_
_entity_poly.entity_id
_entity_poly.type
_entity_poly.pdbx_seq_one_letter_code
_entity_poly.pdbx_strand_id
1 'polypeptide(L)'
;MSPEREQAERESIERELIELSERAWEANRNGDAEFYDRLLTEAPLSVSQWGIVDDRETILKGFAENRNPYTRTDLSDHRVIVLSDGSAAHTVTVEIDVLVGGTDKQTMRVFATTVLTRRDGEWRAALFQISPAPTG
;
A
#
# COMPACT_ATOMS: atom_id res chain seq x y z
N MET A 1 15.64 26.34 9.02
CA MET A 1 16.15 25.02 8.61
C MET A 1 16.83 25.15 7.25
N SER A 2 17.95 24.50 7.05
CA SER A 2 18.66 24.61 5.79
C SER A 2 17.97 23.77 4.70
N PRO A 3 18.06 24.18 3.43
CA PRO A 3 17.52 23.37 2.33
C PRO A 3 18.11 21.97 2.26
N GLU A 4 19.37 21.82 2.63
CA GLU A 4 20.04 20.52 2.64
C GLU A 4 19.47 19.57 3.67
N ARG A 5 19.11 20.07 4.85
CA ARG A 5 18.48 19.28 5.91
C ARG A 5 17.07 18.88 5.52
N GLU A 6 16.31 19.80 4.92
CA GLU A 6 14.96 19.50 4.44
C GLU A 6 14.98 18.42 3.38
N GLN A 7 15.95 18.48 2.46
CA GLN A 7 16.08 17.47 1.42
C GLN A 7 16.47 16.11 2.01
N ALA A 8 17.38 16.10 2.99
CA ALA A 8 17.80 14.85 3.64
C ALA A 8 16.63 14.20 4.39
N GLU A 9 15.80 14.99 5.06
CA GLU A 9 14.61 14.48 5.73
C GLU A 9 13.61 13.92 4.72
N ARG A 10 13.40 14.60 3.60
CA ARG A 10 12.50 14.14 2.54
C ARG A 10 12.98 12.82 1.96
N GLU A 11 14.26 12.69 1.66
CA GLU A 11 14.84 11.45 1.15
C GLU A 11 14.71 10.30 2.14
N SER A 12 14.86 10.60 3.43
CA SER A 12 14.68 9.61 4.49
C SER A 12 13.24 9.11 4.53
N ILE A 13 12.28 10.01 4.44
CA ILE A 13 10.85 9.66 4.40
C ILE A 13 10.56 8.81 3.15
N GLU A 14 11.08 9.20 2.00
CA GLU A 14 10.88 8.43 0.77
C GLU A 14 11.36 6.99 0.92
N ARG A 15 12.55 6.78 1.49
CA ARG A 15 13.07 5.43 1.73
C ARG A 15 12.20 4.64 2.69
N GLU A 16 11.77 5.26 3.78
CA GLU A 16 10.91 4.61 4.76
C GLU A 16 9.59 4.14 4.13
N LEU A 17 8.98 4.98 3.29
CA LEU A 17 7.70 4.67 2.69
C LEU A 17 7.82 3.62 1.58
N ILE A 18 8.91 3.62 0.82
CA ILE A 18 9.17 2.58 -0.16
C ILE A 18 9.35 1.23 0.52
N GLU A 19 10.15 1.18 1.58
CA GLU A 19 10.34 -0.05 2.36
C GLU A 19 9.04 -0.52 2.99
N LEU A 20 8.25 0.41 3.51
CA LEU A 20 6.95 0.08 4.10
C LEU A 20 6.00 -0.51 3.06
N SER A 21 6.00 0.06 1.85
CA SER A 21 5.19 -0.45 0.75
C SER A 21 5.58 -1.89 0.39
N GLU A 22 6.87 -2.18 0.31
CA GLU A 22 7.34 -3.54 0.02
C GLU A 22 6.88 -4.53 1.09
N ARG A 23 6.97 -4.14 2.36
CA ARG A 23 6.49 -4.98 3.46
C ARG A 23 4.98 -5.16 3.45
N ALA A 24 4.24 -4.11 3.06
CA ALA A 24 2.79 -4.18 2.99
C ALA A 24 2.33 -5.16 1.89
N TRP A 25 2.97 -5.12 0.73
CA TRP A 25 2.62 -6.06 -0.34
C TRP A 25 3.01 -7.49 0.00
N GLU A 26 4.12 -7.69 0.71
CA GLU A 26 4.48 -9.00 1.23
C GLU A 26 3.44 -9.51 2.23
N ALA A 27 2.98 -8.64 3.14
CA ALA A 27 1.92 -8.98 4.09
C ALA A 27 0.62 -9.34 3.37
N ASN A 28 0.31 -8.64 2.27
CA ASN A 28 -0.85 -8.95 1.45
C ASN A 28 -0.75 -10.37 0.87
N ARG A 29 0.41 -10.74 0.30
CA ARG A 29 0.63 -12.08 -0.23
C ARG A 29 0.41 -13.16 0.82
N ASN A 30 0.83 -12.88 2.04
CA ASN A 30 0.79 -13.84 3.15
C ASN A 30 -0.51 -13.85 3.93
N GLY A 31 -1.47 -12.97 3.59
CA GLY A 31 -2.70 -12.82 4.34
C GLY A 31 -2.46 -12.34 5.78
N ASP A 32 -1.42 -11.52 5.98
CA ASP A 32 -1.01 -11.05 7.31
C ASP A 32 -1.84 -9.85 7.73
N ALA A 33 -3.02 -10.14 8.26
CA ALA A 33 -3.94 -9.10 8.72
C ALA A 33 -3.41 -8.33 9.93
N GLU A 34 -2.55 -8.94 10.75
CA GLU A 34 -1.96 -8.25 11.89
C GLU A 34 -1.07 -7.08 11.45
N PHE A 35 -0.35 -7.25 10.36
CA PHE A 35 0.46 -6.17 9.79
C PHE A 35 -0.44 -4.97 9.42
N TYR A 36 -1.56 -5.24 8.75
CA TYR A 36 -2.49 -4.19 8.34
C TYR A 36 -3.23 -3.59 9.53
N ASP A 37 -3.49 -4.37 10.58
CA ASP A 37 -4.09 -3.86 11.80
C ASP A 37 -3.22 -2.76 12.43
N ARG A 38 -1.91 -2.95 12.39
CA ARG A 38 -0.96 -1.94 12.88
C ARG A 38 -0.76 -0.78 11.90
N LEU A 39 -0.85 -1.07 10.60
CA LEU A 39 -0.60 -0.06 9.55
C LEU A 39 -1.76 0.90 9.38
N LEU A 40 -2.99 0.43 9.44
CA LEU A 40 -4.16 1.24 9.13
C LEU A 40 -4.50 2.23 10.24
N THR A 41 -4.97 3.42 9.85
CA THR A 41 -5.55 4.37 10.80
C THR A 41 -6.89 3.83 11.33
N GLU A 42 -7.51 4.55 12.29
CA GLU A 42 -8.78 4.11 12.87
C GLU A 42 -9.94 4.09 11.87
N ALA A 43 -9.93 5.02 10.92
CA ALA A 43 -10.99 5.14 9.91
C ALA A 43 -10.41 5.15 8.50
N PRO A 44 -9.87 4.01 8.03
CA PRO A 44 -9.22 3.96 6.72
C PRO A 44 -10.24 3.83 5.60
N LEU A 45 -9.80 4.20 4.39
CA LEU A 45 -10.56 3.98 3.16
C LEU A 45 -9.79 3.07 2.22
N SER A 46 -10.50 2.11 1.63
CA SER A 46 -9.97 1.29 0.55
C SER A 46 -10.78 1.56 -0.72
N VAL A 47 -10.13 1.98 -1.78
CA VAL A 47 -10.78 2.39 -3.03
C VAL A 47 -10.26 1.52 -4.18
N SER A 48 -11.17 0.94 -4.94
CA SER A 48 -10.82 0.15 -6.12
C SER A 48 -11.91 0.26 -7.17
N GLN A 49 -11.69 -0.38 -8.31
CA GLN A 49 -12.70 -0.40 -9.38
C GLN A 49 -14.00 -1.09 -8.95
N TRP A 50 -13.96 -1.91 -7.90
CA TRP A 50 -15.14 -2.61 -7.38
C TRP A 50 -15.89 -1.85 -6.30
N GLY A 51 -15.35 -0.74 -5.82
CA GLY A 51 -16.04 0.10 -4.85
C GLY A 51 -15.15 0.69 -3.78
N ILE A 52 -15.80 1.29 -2.82
CA ILE A 52 -15.15 1.94 -1.68
C ILE A 52 -15.56 1.19 -0.41
N VAL A 53 -14.57 0.77 0.37
CA VAL A 53 -14.79 0.13 1.66
C VAL A 53 -14.26 1.07 2.73
N ASP A 54 -15.15 1.51 3.63
CA ASP A 54 -14.82 2.43 4.72
C ASP A 54 -14.92 1.78 6.10
N ASP A 55 -15.15 0.47 6.15
CA ASP A 55 -15.23 -0.27 7.39
C ASP A 55 -13.92 -1.02 7.63
N ARG A 56 -13.22 -0.62 8.69
CA ARG A 56 -11.91 -1.17 9.04
C ARG A 56 -11.93 -2.68 9.23
N GLU A 57 -12.95 -3.20 9.90
CA GLU A 57 -13.07 -4.64 10.14
C GLU A 57 -13.24 -5.41 8.82
N THR A 58 -14.02 -4.87 7.88
CA THR A 58 -14.20 -5.49 6.56
C THR A 58 -12.89 -5.52 5.80
N ILE A 59 -12.12 -4.43 5.86
CA ILE A 59 -10.80 -4.37 5.20
C ILE A 59 -9.88 -5.44 5.77
N LEU A 60 -9.77 -5.52 7.09
CA LEU A 60 -8.90 -6.49 7.75
C LEU A 60 -9.34 -7.93 7.47
N LYS A 61 -10.63 -8.19 7.45
CA LYS A 61 -11.17 -9.50 7.15
C LYS A 61 -10.80 -9.94 5.72
N GLY A 62 -10.83 -8.99 4.77
CA GLY A 62 -10.43 -9.28 3.40
C GLY A 62 -8.99 -9.74 3.30
N PHE A 63 -8.07 -9.11 4.02
CA PHE A 63 -6.68 -9.56 4.05
C PHE A 63 -6.52 -10.93 4.70
N ALA A 64 -7.24 -11.18 5.79
CA ALA A 64 -7.15 -12.45 6.51
C ALA A 64 -7.70 -13.62 5.69
N GLU A 65 -8.80 -13.41 4.97
CA GLU A 65 -9.42 -14.45 4.15
C GLU A 65 -8.55 -14.85 2.96
N ASN A 66 -7.87 -13.88 2.35
CA ASN A 66 -6.92 -14.10 1.25
C ASN A 66 -7.47 -15.05 0.17
N ARG A 67 -8.69 -14.77 -0.31
CA ARG A 67 -9.43 -15.67 -1.21
C ARG A 67 -8.75 -15.91 -2.55
N ASN A 68 -8.20 -14.85 -3.14
CA ASN A 68 -7.44 -14.94 -4.37
C ASN A 68 -6.02 -14.49 -4.06
N PRO A 69 -5.18 -15.42 -3.56
CA PRO A 69 -3.86 -15.02 -3.08
C PRO A 69 -2.95 -14.53 -4.21
N TYR A 70 -2.20 -13.51 -3.90
CA TYR A 70 -1.13 -13.04 -4.77
C TYR A 70 0.09 -13.93 -4.53
N THR A 71 0.59 -14.56 -5.56
CA THR A 71 1.75 -15.43 -5.45
C THR A 71 3.06 -14.72 -5.76
N ARG A 72 2.97 -13.58 -6.45
CA ARG A 72 4.11 -12.73 -6.73
C ARG A 72 3.64 -11.28 -6.81
N THR A 73 4.40 -10.38 -6.25
CA THR A 73 4.19 -8.93 -6.40
C THR A 73 5.54 -8.30 -6.73
N ASP A 74 5.61 -7.60 -7.85
CA ASP A 74 6.81 -6.96 -8.32
C ASP A 74 6.56 -5.46 -8.40
N LEU A 75 7.19 -4.71 -7.50
CA LEU A 75 6.98 -3.28 -7.34
C LEU A 75 8.01 -2.50 -8.16
N SER A 76 7.54 -1.47 -8.85
CA SER A 76 8.41 -0.60 -9.64
C SER A 76 7.85 0.81 -9.70
N ASP A 77 8.70 1.74 -10.12
CA ASP A 77 8.31 3.15 -10.33
C ASP A 77 7.66 3.77 -9.10
N HIS A 78 8.33 3.61 -7.95
CA HIS A 78 7.89 4.25 -6.71
C HIS A 78 7.99 5.76 -6.80
N ARG A 79 6.94 6.46 -6.35
CA ARG A 79 6.94 7.92 -6.24
C ARG A 79 6.34 8.32 -4.91
N VAL A 80 6.98 9.26 -4.25
CA VAL A 80 6.54 9.75 -2.95
C VAL A 80 6.39 11.26 -3.01
N ILE A 81 5.27 11.76 -2.50
CA ILE A 81 5.04 13.18 -2.30
C ILE A 81 4.99 13.42 -0.80
N VAL A 82 5.93 14.19 -0.28
CA VAL A 82 5.93 14.58 1.13
C VAL A 82 5.12 15.87 1.24
N LEU A 83 3.99 15.81 1.91
CA LEU A 83 3.07 16.93 2.03
C LEU A 83 3.37 17.80 3.25
N SER A 84 3.84 17.17 4.32
CA SER A 84 4.25 17.84 5.55
C SER A 84 5.12 16.87 6.35
N ASP A 85 5.57 17.28 7.53
CA ASP A 85 6.32 16.40 8.42
C ASP A 85 5.55 15.15 8.82
N GLY A 86 4.23 15.24 8.80
CA GLY A 86 3.36 14.14 9.25
C GLY A 86 2.43 13.58 8.19
N SER A 87 2.62 13.92 6.92
CA SER A 87 1.75 13.40 5.86
C SER A 87 2.48 13.23 4.55
N ALA A 88 2.14 12.17 3.83
CA ALA A 88 2.74 11.86 2.54
C ALA A 88 1.81 11.01 1.71
N ALA A 89 2.06 10.98 0.41
CA ALA A 89 1.39 10.07 -0.51
C ALA A 89 2.45 9.26 -1.25
N HIS A 90 2.17 8.00 -1.47
CA HIS A 90 3.07 7.08 -2.17
C HIS A 90 2.30 6.38 -3.28
N THR A 91 2.88 6.34 -4.47
CA THR A 91 2.31 5.55 -5.56
C THR A 91 3.37 4.62 -6.12
N VAL A 92 2.93 3.48 -6.63
CA VAL A 92 3.81 2.43 -7.14
C VAL A 92 3.07 1.64 -8.20
N THR A 93 3.82 1.13 -9.18
CA THR A 93 3.29 0.18 -10.16
C THR A 93 3.58 -1.22 -9.66
N VAL A 94 2.58 -2.09 -9.64
CA VAL A 94 2.74 -3.45 -9.14
C VAL A 94 2.29 -4.43 -10.20
N GLU A 95 3.19 -5.36 -10.55
CA GLU A 95 2.84 -6.51 -11.37
C GLU A 95 2.53 -7.67 -10.43
N ILE A 96 1.37 -8.27 -10.60
CA ILE A 96 0.82 -9.22 -9.65
C ILE A 96 0.49 -10.52 -10.34
N ASP A 97 1.00 -11.64 -9.81
CA ASP A 97 0.50 -12.97 -10.16
C ASP A 97 -0.51 -13.37 -9.10
N VAL A 98 -1.69 -13.73 -9.53
CA VAL A 98 -2.82 -14.06 -8.65
C VAL A 98 -3.38 -15.43 -9.01
N LEU A 99 -3.76 -16.21 -7.98
CA LEU A 99 -4.46 -17.46 -8.17
C LEU A 99 -5.96 -17.23 -8.00
N VAL A 100 -6.68 -17.23 -9.12
CA VAL A 100 -8.12 -17.05 -9.12
C VAL A 100 -8.77 -18.42 -8.90
N GLY A 101 -9.63 -18.52 -7.87
CA GLY A 101 -10.26 -19.78 -7.53
C GLY A 101 -9.30 -20.85 -7.05
N GLY A 102 -8.07 -20.48 -6.67
CA GLY A 102 -7.06 -21.38 -6.14
C GLY A 102 -6.27 -22.16 -7.18
N THR A 103 -6.65 -22.11 -8.46
CA THR A 103 -6.02 -22.93 -9.50
C THR A 103 -5.64 -22.18 -10.77
N ASP A 104 -6.31 -21.06 -11.06
CA ASP A 104 -6.10 -20.33 -12.31
C ASP A 104 -5.14 -19.16 -12.08
N LYS A 105 -3.92 -19.29 -12.59
CA LYS A 105 -2.91 -18.25 -12.44
C LYS A 105 -3.12 -17.16 -13.49
N GLN A 106 -3.26 -15.92 -13.04
CA GLN A 106 -3.40 -14.75 -13.89
C GLN A 106 -2.36 -13.71 -13.49
N THR A 107 -1.93 -12.92 -14.46
CA THR A 107 -1.01 -11.80 -14.21
C THR A 107 -1.75 -10.50 -14.50
N MET A 108 -1.67 -9.55 -13.60
CA MET A 108 -2.26 -8.23 -13.79
C MET A 108 -1.28 -7.14 -13.35
N ARG A 109 -1.53 -5.93 -13.79
CA ARG A 109 -0.74 -4.76 -13.39
C ARG A 109 -1.69 -3.71 -12.84
N VAL A 110 -1.27 -3.09 -11.74
CA VAL A 110 -2.07 -2.04 -11.09
C VAL A 110 -1.20 -0.85 -10.74
N PHE A 111 -1.85 0.30 -10.63
CA PHE A 111 -1.29 1.45 -9.93
C PHE A 111 -1.87 1.44 -8.52
N ALA A 112 -1.02 1.56 -7.53
CA ALA A 112 -1.45 1.57 -6.13
C ALA A 112 -1.01 2.87 -5.47
N THR A 113 -1.93 3.54 -4.78
CA THR A 113 -1.65 4.80 -4.10
C THR A 113 -2.05 4.68 -2.64
N THR A 114 -1.17 5.12 -1.75
CA THR A 114 -1.42 5.13 -0.31
C THR A 114 -1.21 6.54 0.21
N VAL A 115 -2.17 7.03 0.99
CA VAL A 115 -2.02 8.28 1.73
C VAL A 115 -1.69 7.91 3.17
N LEU A 116 -0.60 8.49 3.69
CA LEU A 116 -0.05 8.11 4.98
C LEU A 116 0.03 9.32 5.90
N THR A 117 -0.16 9.04 7.19
CA THR A 117 0.05 10.01 8.25
C THR A 117 1.05 9.44 9.24
N ARG A 118 1.85 10.31 9.86
CA ARG A 118 2.80 9.89 10.88
C ARG A 118 2.31 10.37 12.25
N ARG A 119 2.17 9.40 13.18
CA ARG A 119 1.79 9.69 14.57
C ARG A 119 2.76 8.94 15.48
N ASP A 120 3.30 9.65 16.46
CA ASP A 120 4.23 9.07 17.42
C ASP A 120 5.42 8.38 16.73
N GLY A 121 5.89 8.98 15.63
CA GLY A 121 7.01 8.48 14.86
C GLY A 121 6.69 7.33 13.91
N GLU A 122 5.44 6.88 13.87
CA GLU A 122 5.04 5.75 13.01
C GLU A 122 4.12 6.19 11.87
N TRP A 123 4.41 5.69 10.68
CA TRP A 123 3.58 5.91 9.51
C TRP A 123 2.39 4.97 9.51
N ARG A 124 1.19 5.53 9.25
CA ARG A 124 -0.04 4.76 9.14
C ARG A 124 -0.78 5.13 7.88
N ALA A 125 -1.42 4.14 7.26
CA ALA A 125 -2.15 4.32 6.02
C ALA A 125 -3.59 4.74 6.31
N ALA A 126 -3.97 5.90 5.77
CA ALA A 126 -5.33 6.44 5.91
C ALA A 126 -6.20 6.10 4.72
N LEU A 127 -5.60 5.98 3.54
CA LEU A 127 -6.31 5.65 2.31
C LEU A 127 -5.43 4.76 1.44
N PHE A 128 -6.03 3.75 0.86
CA PHE A 128 -5.37 2.88 -0.09
C PHE A 128 -6.22 2.75 -1.34
N GLN A 129 -5.62 2.94 -2.51
CA GLN A 129 -6.33 2.93 -3.79
C GLN A 129 -5.58 2.03 -4.77
N ILE A 130 -6.31 1.19 -5.48
CA ILE A 130 -5.77 0.35 -6.55
C ILE A 130 -6.61 0.58 -7.81
N SER A 131 -5.93 0.75 -8.95
CA SER A 131 -6.59 0.82 -10.24
C SER A 131 -5.82 0.00 -11.28
N PRO A 132 -6.52 -0.59 -12.27
CA PRO A 132 -5.83 -1.31 -13.33
C PRO A 132 -4.87 -0.40 -14.10
N ALA A 133 -3.74 -0.96 -14.50
CA ALA A 133 -2.74 -0.27 -15.31
C ALA A 133 -2.63 -0.95 -16.68
N PRO A 134 -2.21 -0.22 -17.71
CA PRO A 134 -1.98 -0.83 -19.02
C PRO A 134 -0.93 -1.93 -18.93
N THR A 135 -1.13 -3.03 -19.64
CA THR A 135 -0.24 -4.20 -19.66
C THR A 135 0.54 -4.34 -20.95
N GLY A 136 0.41 -3.38 -21.81
CA GLY A 136 1.06 -3.43 -23.13
C GLY A 136 2.31 -2.61 -23.27
#